data_b6a9f4867a51e03170ccf1c7d078ac01
#
_entry.id   b6a9f4867a51e03170ccf1c7d078ac01
#
_cell.length_a   1.000
_cell.length_b   1.000
_cell.length_c   1.000
_cell.angle_alpha   90.00
_cell.angle_beta   90.00
_cell.angle_gamma   90.00
#
_symmetry.space_group_name_H-M   'P 1'
#
loop_
_entity.id
_entity.type
_entity.pdbx_description
1 polymer ?
#
loop_
_entity_poly.entity_id
_entity_poly.type
_entity_poly.pdbx_seq_one_letter_code
_entity_poly.pdbx_strand_id
1 'polypeptide(L)'
;MAKKQSGQPLTAEQKRQMRRRRSRRRAVLRGIALVLVCVIVVLLWQNWDVVAPDRLYSHIQDLLGSSTGSYPVDFSGVGVQRLARVDNYSVVLTDSHLIYLNQSGAEVNRISCAYPSALMCTTDQYVLVAEQGGRRIQLSTRTSVVTEMEVDNEIIAVALNDKGQMAVLMQGSQGYLVQIKVYDRKGKLLYTRSRNQTATEIALSPDGRQVALLSIKALNGTLTSAMDVFSLTTSDTEALCSHKEADTLLYRMEYLSDGWVVAFSEDRAVMMDTANGLASVYVPSDMRVLGYAVGSDTMALVLRSYGSTGDGEVHIVNKEGVPTATIPFEGVYRDLSQQKGLYVLLTDTYAQRITANGEQVRVSVEEDGRQAVLDGDNVVVLGLNRLLSYPLT
;
A
#
# COMPACT_ATOMS: atom_id res chain seq x y z
N MET A 1 30.27 22.77 -67.27
CA MET A 1 29.02 22.75 -68.09
C MET A 1 28.25 21.49 -67.75
N ALA A 2 27.24 21.58 -66.88
CA ALA A 2 26.37 20.45 -66.49
C ALA A 2 24.99 20.69 -67.12
N LYS A 3 24.58 19.78 -67.98
CA LYS A 3 23.36 19.81 -68.79
C LYS A 3 22.13 19.64 -67.90
N LYS A 4 21.28 20.63 -67.78
CA LYS A 4 19.93 20.60 -67.25
C LYS A 4 19.04 19.69 -68.10
N GLN A 5 18.69 18.49 -67.61
CA GLN A 5 17.67 17.66 -68.25
C GLN A 5 16.29 18.30 -68.01
N SER A 6 15.68 18.75 -69.12
CA SER A 6 14.31 19.26 -69.16
C SER A 6 13.33 18.11 -68.97
N GLY A 7 12.58 18.15 -67.85
CA GLY A 7 11.51 17.16 -67.56
C GLY A 7 10.38 17.30 -68.60
N GLN A 8 10.10 16.24 -69.37
CA GLN A 8 8.94 16.14 -70.28
C GLN A 8 7.63 16.33 -69.44
N PRO A 9 6.65 17.04 -70.02
CA PRO A 9 5.36 17.26 -69.31
C PRO A 9 4.59 15.95 -69.23
N LEU A 10 4.24 15.56 -67.97
CA LEU A 10 3.46 14.37 -67.66
C LEU A 10 2.11 14.36 -68.42
N THR A 11 1.82 13.25 -69.06
CA THR A 11 0.55 13.06 -69.80
C THR A 11 -0.65 13.06 -68.81
N ALA A 12 -1.84 13.42 -69.34
CA ALA A 12 -3.07 13.54 -68.54
C ALA A 12 -3.42 12.25 -67.81
N GLU A 13 -3.08 11.09 -68.35
CA GLU A 13 -3.26 9.77 -67.70
C GLU A 13 -2.30 9.55 -66.55
N GLN A 14 -1.05 9.92 -66.67
CA GLN A 14 -0.06 9.85 -65.61
C GLN A 14 -0.43 10.76 -64.42
N LYS A 15 -0.97 11.96 -64.70
CA LYS A 15 -1.49 12.86 -63.64
C LYS A 15 -2.73 12.27 -62.92
N ARG A 16 -3.62 11.58 -63.66
CA ARG A 16 -4.78 10.87 -63.04
C ARG A 16 -4.36 9.69 -62.20
N GLN A 17 -3.38 8.91 -62.63
CA GLN A 17 -2.83 7.79 -61.88
C GLN A 17 -2.12 8.26 -60.60
N MET A 18 -1.32 9.32 -60.67
CA MET A 18 -0.69 9.91 -59.48
C MET A 18 -1.71 10.47 -58.45
N ARG A 19 -2.79 11.12 -58.96
CA ARG A 19 -3.88 11.59 -58.09
C ARG A 19 -4.62 10.44 -57.43
N ARG A 20 -4.90 9.33 -58.13
CA ARG A 20 -5.51 8.12 -57.55
C ARG A 20 -4.59 7.41 -56.58
N ARG A 21 -3.27 7.34 -56.81
CA ARG A 21 -2.30 6.80 -55.86
C ARG A 21 -2.19 7.67 -54.60
N ARG A 22 -2.18 9.00 -54.76
CA ARG A 22 -2.16 9.93 -53.60
C ARG A 22 -3.45 9.89 -52.78
N SER A 23 -4.63 9.78 -53.43
CA SER A 23 -5.90 9.64 -52.70
C SER A 23 -6.01 8.30 -51.96
N ARG A 24 -5.56 7.19 -52.60
CA ARG A 24 -5.50 5.87 -51.92
C ARG A 24 -4.52 5.87 -50.75
N ARG A 25 -3.32 6.45 -50.88
CA ARG A 25 -2.37 6.58 -49.77
C ARG A 25 -2.95 7.44 -48.62
N ARG A 26 -3.65 8.52 -48.93
CA ARG A 26 -4.32 9.33 -47.88
C ARG A 26 -5.50 8.60 -47.24
N ALA A 27 -6.25 7.79 -47.97
CA ALA A 27 -7.31 6.98 -47.45
C ALA A 27 -6.76 5.86 -46.50
N VAL A 28 -5.67 5.20 -46.94
CA VAL A 28 -4.99 4.19 -46.10
C VAL A 28 -4.38 4.81 -44.83
N LEU A 29 -3.71 5.97 -44.95
CA LEU A 29 -3.20 6.71 -43.78
C LEU A 29 -4.30 7.15 -42.83
N ARG A 30 -5.46 7.58 -43.34
CA ARG A 30 -6.62 7.90 -42.47
C ARG A 30 -7.20 6.66 -41.80
N GLY A 31 -7.24 5.51 -42.53
CA GLY A 31 -7.67 4.24 -41.96
C GLY A 31 -6.74 3.77 -40.83
N ILE A 32 -5.41 3.84 -41.06
CA ILE A 32 -4.42 3.51 -40.03
C ILE A 32 -4.54 4.45 -38.81
N ALA A 33 -4.69 5.76 -39.04
CA ALA A 33 -4.87 6.73 -37.96
C ALA A 33 -6.15 6.45 -37.14
N LEU A 34 -7.24 6.05 -37.80
CA LEU A 34 -8.49 5.73 -37.14
C LEU A 34 -8.37 4.44 -36.31
N VAL A 35 -7.69 3.41 -36.82
CA VAL A 35 -7.40 2.19 -36.06
C VAL A 35 -6.51 2.50 -34.87
N LEU A 36 -5.51 3.35 -35.04
CA LEU A 36 -4.61 3.75 -33.96
C LEU A 36 -5.35 4.51 -32.83
N VAL A 37 -6.27 5.39 -33.22
CA VAL A 37 -7.15 6.09 -32.26
C VAL A 37 -8.07 5.10 -31.55
N CYS A 38 -8.67 4.12 -32.26
CA CYS A 38 -9.48 3.08 -31.64
C CYS A 38 -8.66 2.22 -30.64
N VAL A 39 -7.44 1.84 -31.01
CA VAL A 39 -6.54 1.10 -30.10
C VAL A 39 -6.20 1.94 -28.88
N ILE A 40 -5.88 3.22 -29.05
CA ILE A 40 -5.62 4.14 -27.93
C ILE A 40 -6.86 4.25 -27.02
N VAL A 41 -8.05 4.41 -27.59
CA VAL A 41 -9.30 4.49 -26.81
C VAL A 41 -9.56 3.19 -26.04
N VAL A 42 -9.33 2.02 -26.65
CA VAL A 42 -9.47 0.73 -25.96
C VAL A 42 -8.44 0.57 -24.86
N LEU A 43 -7.17 0.94 -25.10
CA LEU A 43 -6.12 0.92 -24.07
C LEU A 43 -6.41 1.89 -22.94
N LEU A 44 -6.92 3.09 -23.23
CA LEU A 44 -7.38 4.05 -22.24
C LEU A 44 -8.57 3.52 -21.44
N TRP A 45 -9.48 2.81 -22.08
CA TRP A 45 -10.65 2.24 -21.43
C TRP A 45 -10.31 1.04 -20.55
N GLN A 46 -9.39 0.17 -21.00
CA GLN A 46 -8.87 -0.95 -20.20
C GLN A 46 -8.03 -0.47 -19.01
N ASN A 47 -7.31 0.64 -19.17
CA ASN A 47 -6.48 1.23 -18.11
C ASN A 47 -7.06 2.55 -17.57
N TRP A 48 -8.40 2.70 -17.58
CA TRP A 48 -9.05 3.95 -17.14
C TRP A 48 -8.66 4.35 -15.72
N ASP A 49 -8.43 3.35 -14.85
CA ASP A 49 -7.99 3.56 -13.47
C ASP A 49 -6.55 4.09 -13.36
N VAL A 50 -5.72 3.91 -14.39
CA VAL A 50 -4.34 4.42 -14.45
C VAL A 50 -4.27 5.80 -15.09
N VAL A 51 -5.19 6.12 -16.01
CA VAL A 51 -5.21 7.36 -16.81
C VAL A 51 -6.33 8.30 -16.35
N ALA A 52 -6.86 8.09 -15.15
CA ALA A 52 -7.89 8.95 -14.59
C ALA A 52 -7.50 10.44 -14.71
N PRO A 53 -8.44 11.32 -15.09
CA PRO A 53 -8.17 12.76 -15.29
C PRO A 53 -7.50 13.41 -14.06
N ASP A 54 -7.77 12.88 -12.88
CA ASP A 54 -7.21 13.33 -11.59
C ASP A 54 -5.69 13.11 -11.50
N ARG A 55 -5.16 12.03 -12.09
CA ARG A 55 -3.71 11.75 -12.15
C ARG A 55 -3.00 12.67 -13.13
N LEU A 56 -3.61 12.91 -14.30
CA LEU A 56 -3.04 13.82 -15.29
C LEU A 56 -3.02 15.26 -14.76
N TYR A 57 -4.08 15.66 -14.08
CA TYR A 57 -4.18 16.99 -13.47
C TYR A 57 -3.16 17.15 -12.34
N SER A 58 -2.94 16.10 -11.52
CA SER A 58 -1.94 16.12 -10.46
C SER A 58 -0.52 16.24 -11.00
N HIS A 59 -0.16 15.48 -12.04
CA HIS A 59 1.15 15.59 -12.69
C HIS A 59 1.38 16.96 -13.35
N ILE A 60 0.33 17.56 -13.92
CA ILE A 60 0.43 18.91 -14.49
C ILE A 60 0.59 19.96 -13.39
N GLN A 61 -0.09 19.82 -12.26
CA GLN A 61 0.10 20.70 -11.10
C GLN A 61 1.51 20.57 -10.51
N ASP A 62 2.06 19.35 -10.45
CA ASP A 62 3.43 19.11 -9.97
C ASP A 62 4.49 19.71 -10.90
N LEU A 63 4.21 19.77 -12.22
CA LEU A 63 5.08 20.42 -13.20
C LEU A 63 4.96 21.96 -13.20
N LEU A 64 3.80 22.49 -12.82
CA LEU A 64 3.52 23.95 -12.86
C LEU A 64 3.63 24.62 -11.49
N GLY A 65 3.53 23.84 -10.40
CA GLY A 65 3.55 24.34 -9.02
C GLY A 65 4.85 23.98 -8.32
N SER A 66 5.91 24.76 -8.52
CA SER A 66 7.11 24.68 -7.69
C SER A 66 6.84 25.34 -6.32
N SER A 67 6.08 24.68 -5.44
CA SER A 67 6.15 25.03 -4.02
C SER A 67 7.52 24.56 -3.52
N THR A 68 8.43 25.49 -3.32
CA THR A 68 9.73 25.23 -2.71
C THR A 68 9.55 25.17 -1.20
N GLY A 69 9.63 23.97 -0.63
CA GLY A 69 9.78 23.75 0.80
C GLY A 69 11.25 23.51 1.15
N SER A 70 11.50 23.37 2.42
CA SER A 70 12.79 22.89 2.91
C SER A 70 12.59 22.05 4.16
N TYR A 71 13.33 20.96 4.29
CA TYR A 71 13.45 20.29 5.57
C TYR A 71 14.38 21.07 6.51
N PRO A 72 14.14 21.07 7.83
CA PRO A 72 13.08 20.34 8.55
C PRO A 72 11.69 21.01 8.40
N VAL A 73 10.63 20.16 8.39
CA VAL A 73 9.25 20.63 8.49
C VAL A 73 8.84 20.57 9.96
N ASP A 74 8.38 21.70 10.51
CA ASP A 74 8.02 21.84 11.93
C ASP A 74 6.54 21.53 12.14
N PHE A 75 6.25 20.68 13.11
CA PHE A 75 4.92 20.32 13.59
C PHE A 75 4.71 20.70 15.05
N SER A 76 5.46 21.69 15.57
CA SER A 76 5.33 22.14 16.96
C SER A 76 3.90 22.59 17.27
N GLY A 77 3.33 22.04 18.34
CA GLY A 77 1.96 22.33 18.76
C GLY A 77 0.87 21.53 18.00
N VAL A 78 1.25 20.60 17.14
CA VAL A 78 0.35 19.68 16.42
C VAL A 78 0.62 18.25 16.85
N GLY A 79 -0.42 17.51 17.23
CA GLY A 79 -0.31 16.08 17.58
C GLY A 79 -0.10 15.25 16.32
N VAL A 80 1.14 14.85 16.01
CA VAL A 80 1.42 13.94 14.89
C VAL A 80 1.19 12.50 15.34
N GLN A 81 0.30 11.79 14.63
CA GLN A 81 -0.06 10.40 14.92
C GLN A 81 0.71 9.40 14.05
N ARG A 82 0.82 9.67 12.75
CA ARG A 82 1.39 8.74 11.76
C ARG A 82 2.11 9.45 10.64
N LEU A 83 3.19 8.83 10.17
CA LEU A 83 3.85 9.13 8.92
C LEU A 83 3.65 7.95 7.97
N ALA A 84 3.30 8.21 6.72
CA ALA A 84 3.19 7.22 5.67
C ALA A 84 3.65 7.80 4.33
N ARG A 85 3.72 6.94 3.33
CA ARG A 85 4.02 7.33 1.96
C ARG A 85 2.86 6.98 1.04
N VAL A 86 2.51 7.91 0.16
CA VAL A 86 1.52 7.72 -0.90
C VAL A 86 2.12 8.24 -2.19
N ASP A 87 2.42 7.36 -3.12
CA ASP A 87 3.18 7.66 -4.35
C ASP A 87 4.49 8.40 -4.04
N ASN A 88 4.61 9.64 -4.47
CA ASN A 88 5.80 10.49 -4.27
C ASN A 88 5.62 11.54 -3.15
N TYR A 89 4.64 11.36 -2.27
CA TYR A 89 4.33 12.30 -1.20
C TYR A 89 4.48 11.65 0.17
N SER A 90 5.12 12.36 1.09
CA SER A 90 5.04 12.04 2.51
C SER A 90 3.69 12.51 3.06
N VAL A 91 2.97 11.63 3.73
CA VAL A 91 1.65 11.91 4.30
C VAL A 91 1.76 11.85 5.81
N VAL A 92 1.41 12.96 6.44
CA VAL A 92 1.41 13.10 7.91
C VAL A 92 -0.02 13.17 8.39
N LEU A 93 -0.43 12.18 9.19
CA LEU A 93 -1.69 12.22 9.92
C LEU A 93 -1.47 12.93 11.24
N THR A 94 -2.20 13.99 11.43
CA THR A 94 -2.25 14.74 12.69
C THR A 94 -3.56 14.47 13.43
N ASP A 95 -3.75 15.08 14.57
CA ASP A 95 -5.00 15.04 15.35
C ASP A 95 -6.21 15.62 14.60
N SER A 96 -5.97 16.42 13.55
CA SER A 96 -7.01 17.17 12.84
C SER A 96 -6.94 17.14 11.33
N HIS A 97 -5.80 16.73 10.75
CA HIS A 97 -5.59 16.80 9.29
C HIS A 97 -4.71 15.67 8.77
N LEU A 98 -4.94 15.33 7.49
CA LEU A 98 -3.96 14.66 6.62
C LEU A 98 -3.20 15.74 5.85
N ILE A 99 -1.89 15.79 6.02
CA ILE A 99 -1.01 16.77 5.38
C ILE A 99 -0.13 16.04 4.37
N TYR A 100 -0.17 16.48 3.12
CA TYR A 100 0.63 15.93 2.03
C TYR A 100 1.82 16.84 1.76
N LEU A 101 3.02 16.29 1.83
CA LEU A 101 4.28 17.00 1.59
C LEU A 101 4.96 16.41 0.35
N ASN A 102 5.51 17.27 -0.50
CA ASN A 102 6.34 16.85 -1.62
C ASN A 102 7.77 16.49 -1.17
N GLN A 103 8.62 16.08 -2.10
CA GLN A 103 10.01 15.70 -1.83
C GLN A 103 10.87 16.81 -1.21
N SER A 104 10.51 18.08 -1.42
CA SER A 104 11.21 19.21 -0.79
C SER A 104 10.67 19.55 0.60
N GLY A 105 9.68 18.84 1.11
CA GLY A 105 9.02 19.16 2.39
C GLY A 105 7.96 20.27 2.30
N ALA A 106 7.62 20.72 1.09
CA ALA A 106 6.53 21.70 0.95
C ALA A 106 5.16 21.03 1.09
N GLU A 107 4.26 21.67 1.81
CA GLU A 107 2.87 21.25 1.88
C GLU A 107 2.19 21.50 0.53
N VAL A 108 1.66 20.42 -0.06
CA VAL A 108 0.93 20.47 -1.33
C VAL A 108 -0.56 20.37 -1.16
N ASN A 109 -1.01 19.74 -0.07
CA ASN A 109 -2.43 19.69 0.28
C ASN A 109 -2.63 19.38 1.76
N ARG A 110 -3.80 19.80 2.27
CA ARG A 110 -4.25 19.55 3.64
C ARG A 110 -5.73 19.19 3.63
N ILE A 111 -6.06 17.99 4.12
CA ILE A 111 -7.41 17.47 4.17
C ILE A 111 -7.83 17.38 5.64
N SER A 112 -8.98 17.91 5.98
CA SER A 112 -9.53 17.80 7.34
C SER A 112 -9.82 16.33 7.67
N CYS A 113 -9.32 15.84 8.80
CA CYS A 113 -9.45 14.48 9.27
C CYS A 113 -9.23 14.42 10.78
N ALA A 114 -10.30 14.59 11.56
CA ALA A 114 -10.23 14.68 13.02
C ALA A 114 -10.79 13.40 13.66
N TYR A 115 -9.94 12.40 13.83
CA TYR A 115 -10.27 11.12 14.49
C TYR A 115 -9.37 10.87 15.70
N PRO A 116 -9.93 10.79 16.91
CA PRO A 116 -9.13 10.69 18.15
C PRO A 116 -8.25 9.45 18.23
N SER A 117 -8.75 8.31 17.74
CA SER A 117 -8.03 7.03 17.70
C SER A 117 -7.99 6.54 16.27
N ALA A 118 -7.13 7.12 15.46
CA ALA A 118 -7.11 6.87 14.03
C ALA A 118 -6.38 5.57 13.67
N LEU A 119 -7.07 4.69 12.96
CA LEU A 119 -6.47 3.66 12.12
C LEU A 119 -6.18 4.26 10.75
N MET A 120 -4.99 4.04 10.21
CA MET A 120 -4.60 4.54 8.90
C MET A 120 -4.05 3.40 8.04
N CYS A 121 -4.64 3.22 6.86
CA CYS A 121 -4.14 2.35 5.81
C CYS A 121 -3.83 3.18 4.57
N THR A 122 -2.73 2.88 3.90
CA THR A 122 -2.31 3.60 2.69
C THR A 122 -2.02 2.64 1.55
N THR A 123 -2.26 3.11 0.35
CA THR A 123 -1.81 2.52 -0.90
C THR A 123 -1.09 3.59 -1.71
N ASP A 124 -0.60 3.28 -2.90
CA ASP A 124 0.02 4.29 -3.77
C ASP A 124 -0.93 5.44 -4.16
N GLN A 125 -2.24 5.26 -4.01
CA GLN A 125 -3.22 6.26 -4.44
C GLN A 125 -4.13 6.78 -3.34
N TYR A 126 -4.44 5.94 -2.35
CA TYR A 126 -5.48 6.21 -1.36
C TYR A 126 -4.93 6.22 0.06
N VAL A 127 -5.57 7.02 0.88
CA VAL A 127 -5.44 7.00 2.34
C VAL A 127 -6.81 6.74 2.92
N LEU A 128 -6.95 5.66 3.66
CA LEU A 128 -8.10 5.35 4.48
C LEU A 128 -7.78 5.69 5.92
N VAL A 129 -8.60 6.53 6.53
CA VAL A 129 -8.57 6.79 7.97
C VAL A 129 -9.89 6.37 8.57
N ALA A 130 -9.83 5.63 9.67
CA ALA A 130 -11.00 5.15 10.38
C ALA A 130 -10.85 5.42 11.89
N GLU A 131 -11.95 5.71 12.56
CA GLU A 131 -11.99 5.93 13.99
C GLU A 131 -12.12 4.59 14.72
N GLN A 132 -11.05 4.10 15.37
CA GLN A 132 -11.10 2.86 16.14
C GLN A 132 -12.01 3.03 17.35
N GLY A 133 -12.95 2.10 17.54
CA GLY A 133 -13.99 2.20 18.57
C GLY A 133 -15.10 3.21 18.24
N GLY A 134 -14.95 3.97 17.17
CA GLY A 134 -15.99 4.82 16.60
C GLY A 134 -16.62 4.19 15.35
N ARG A 135 -17.28 5.03 14.51
CA ARG A 135 -18.02 4.56 13.33
C ARG A 135 -17.68 5.32 12.06
N ARG A 136 -16.78 6.29 12.13
CA ARG A 136 -16.45 7.16 10.98
C ARG A 136 -15.29 6.59 10.20
N ILE A 137 -15.39 6.65 8.88
CA ILE A 137 -14.31 6.34 7.93
C ILE A 137 -14.25 7.41 6.85
N GLN A 138 -13.04 7.72 6.43
CA GLN A 138 -12.75 8.65 5.35
C GLN A 138 -11.71 8.04 4.40
N LEU A 139 -12.07 7.92 3.13
CA LEU A 139 -11.16 7.59 2.05
C LEU A 139 -10.80 8.86 1.30
N SER A 140 -9.53 9.13 1.15
CA SER A 140 -9.04 10.30 0.42
C SER A 140 -7.94 9.92 -0.57
N THR A 141 -7.78 10.76 -1.58
CA THR A 141 -6.59 10.84 -2.43
C THR A 141 -5.78 12.05 -2.02
N ARG A 142 -4.63 12.27 -2.65
CA ARG A 142 -3.83 13.48 -2.44
C ARG A 142 -4.65 14.78 -2.63
N THR A 143 -5.58 14.80 -3.57
CA THR A 143 -6.28 16.02 -3.98
C THR A 143 -7.60 16.27 -3.27
N SER A 144 -8.28 15.23 -2.81
CA SER A 144 -9.64 15.36 -2.29
C SER A 144 -10.09 14.16 -1.45
N VAL A 145 -11.12 14.38 -0.66
CA VAL A 145 -11.90 13.30 -0.04
C VAL A 145 -12.71 12.60 -1.14
N VAL A 146 -12.56 11.29 -1.25
CA VAL A 146 -13.30 10.43 -2.19
C VAL A 146 -14.63 10.01 -1.58
N THR A 147 -14.59 9.60 -0.31
CA THR A 147 -15.77 9.15 0.44
C THR A 147 -15.55 9.39 1.93
N GLU A 148 -16.57 9.91 2.58
CA GLU A 148 -16.67 10.00 4.03
C GLU A 148 -18.04 9.42 4.42
N MET A 149 -18.03 8.50 5.38
CA MET A 149 -19.27 7.81 5.79
C MET A 149 -19.18 7.31 7.22
N GLU A 150 -20.36 7.03 7.79
CA GLU A 150 -20.50 6.28 9.03
C GLU A 150 -20.92 4.84 8.74
N VAL A 151 -20.30 3.90 9.47
CA VAL A 151 -20.70 2.49 9.48
C VAL A 151 -21.68 2.20 10.64
N ASP A 152 -22.32 1.05 10.61
CA ASP A 152 -23.42 0.76 11.54
C ASP A 152 -22.95 0.56 12.99
N ASN A 153 -21.78 -0.03 13.19
CA ASN A 153 -21.25 -0.43 14.48
C ASN A 153 -19.81 0.07 14.70
N GLU A 154 -19.29 -0.07 15.90
CA GLU A 154 -17.94 0.34 16.26
C GLU A 154 -16.88 -0.44 15.50
N ILE A 155 -15.92 0.27 14.95
CA ILE A 155 -14.84 -0.24 14.12
C ILE A 155 -13.76 -0.89 15.00
N ILE A 156 -13.40 -2.12 14.66
CA ILE A 156 -12.31 -2.88 15.28
C ILE A 156 -11.04 -2.71 14.45
N ALA A 157 -11.13 -2.98 13.15
CA ALA A 157 -10.01 -2.91 12.21
C ALA A 157 -10.51 -2.55 10.80
N VAL A 158 -9.60 -2.07 9.95
CA VAL A 158 -9.88 -1.72 8.55
C VAL A 158 -8.75 -2.20 7.65
N ALA A 159 -9.09 -2.49 6.40
CA ALA A 159 -8.11 -2.77 5.35
C ALA A 159 -8.47 -2.02 4.06
N LEU A 160 -7.46 -1.73 3.27
CA LEU A 160 -7.56 -0.99 2.02
C LEU A 160 -6.75 -1.70 0.94
N ASN A 161 -7.23 -1.69 -0.30
CA ASN A 161 -6.45 -2.15 -1.45
C ASN A 161 -6.27 -1.05 -2.51
N ASP A 162 -5.44 -1.32 -3.53
CA ASP A 162 -5.10 -0.36 -4.58
C ASP A 162 -6.28 0.08 -5.46
N LYS A 163 -7.40 -0.65 -5.43
CA LYS A 163 -8.65 -0.26 -6.10
C LYS A 163 -9.49 0.73 -5.28
N GLY A 164 -9.05 1.05 -4.06
CA GLY A 164 -9.80 1.87 -3.10
C GLY A 164 -10.98 1.14 -2.47
N GLN A 165 -11.01 -0.20 -2.52
CA GLN A 165 -11.99 -0.97 -1.76
C GLN A 165 -11.58 -0.97 -0.29
N MET A 166 -12.56 -0.80 0.58
CA MET A 166 -12.40 -0.70 2.03
C MET A 166 -13.07 -1.89 2.70
N ALA A 167 -12.32 -2.70 3.42
CA ALA A 167 -12.90 -3.70 4.31
C ALA A 167 -12.93 -3.15 5.74
N VAL A 168 -14.05 -3.33 6.42
CA VAL A 168 -14.28 -2.84 7.78
C VAL A 168 -14.73 -4.01 8.64
N LEU A 169 -13.95 -4.31 9.66
CA LEU A 169 -14.31 -5.23 10.75
C LEU A 169 -14.92 -4.41 11.87
N MET A 170 -16.12 -4.76 12.26
CA MET A 170 -16.92 -4.03 13.26
C MET A 170 -17.41 -4.98 14.34
N GLN A 171 -17.82 -4.43 15.47
CA GLN A 171 -18.65 -5.15 16.44
C GLN A 171 -19.90 -5.69 15.76
N GLY A 172 -20.31 -6.87 16.17
CA GLY A 172 -21.49 -7.53 15.65
C GLY A 172 -22.78 -6.98 16.27
N SER A 173 -23.90 -7.41 15.71
CA SER A 173 -25.25 -7.15 16.21
C SER A 173 -26.10 -8.42 16.09
N GLN A 174 -27.29 -8.42 16.67
CA GLN A 174 -28.26 -9.53 16.56
C GLN A 174 -27.68 -10.91 16.96
N GLY A 175 -26.81 -10.95 17.98
CA GLY A 175 -26.22 -12.20 18.51
C GLY A 175 -24.92 -12.62 17.84
N TYR A 176 -24.41 -11.88 16.87
CA TYR A 176 -23.06 -12.06 16.30
C TYR A 176 -22.04 -11.23 17.06
N LEU A 177 -20.80 -11.73 17.17
CA LEU A 177 -19.71 -11.03 17.85
C LEU A 177 -19.06 -9.97 16.95
N VAL A 178 -18.92 -10.27 15.66
CA VAL A 178 -18.34 -9.33 14.69
C VAL A 178 -19.12 -9.33 13.38
N GLN A 179 -19.01 -8.23 12.66
CA GLN A 179 -19.50 -8.08 11.29
C GLN A 179 -18.39 -7.52 10.40
N ILE A 180 -18.28 -8.10 9.20
CA ILE A 180 -17.38 -7.65 8.13
C ILE A 180 -18.26 -6.97 7.07
N LYS A 181 -17.86 -5.77 6.64
CA LYS A 181 -18.41 -5.12 5.45
C LYS A 181 -17.30 -4.70 4.53
N VAL A 182 -17.50 -4.88 3.24
CA VAL A 182 -16.57 -4.38 2.20
C VAL A 182 -17.33 -3.38 1.33
N TYR A 183 -16.72 -2.24 1.10
CA TYR A 183 -17.26 -1.16 0.30
C TYR A 183 -16.35 -0.87 -0.89
N ASP A 184 -16.92 -0.38 -1.97
CA ASP A 184 -16.12 0.22 -3.04
C ASP A 184 -15.63 1.63 -2.65
N ARG A 185 -14.78 2.23 -3.48
CA ARG A 185 -14.23 3.57 -3.26
C ARG A 185 -15.28 4.69 -3.13
N LYS A 186 -16.52 4.44 -3.56
CA LYS A 186 -17.63 5.40 -3.47
C LYS A 186 -18.53 5.15 -2.26
N GLY A 187 -18.16 4.22 -1.39
CA GLY A 187 -18.97 3.85 -0.22
C GLY A 187 -20.13 2.90 -0.52
N LYS A 188 -20.22 2.33 -1.74
CA LYS A 188 -21.23 1.33 -2.05
C LYS A 188 -20.86 0.00 -1.40
N LEU A 189 -21.80 -0.58 -0.65
CA LEU A 189 -21.62 -1.89 -0.03
C LEU A 189 -21.53 -2.99 -1.10
N LEU A 190 -20.44 -3.77 -1.05
CA LEU A 190 -20.15 -4.90 -1.93
C LEU A 190 -20.40 -6.24 -1.25
N TYR A 191 -20.10 -6.33 0.06
CA TYR A 191 -20.12 -7.58 0.79
C TYR A 191 -20.45 -7.36 2.26
N THR A 192 -21.18 -8.30 2.87
CA THR A 192 -21.47 -8.33 4.31
C THR A 192 -21.39 -9.74 4.84
N ARG A 193 -20.75 -9.89 6.00
CA ARG A 193 -20.70 -11.16 6.72
C ARG A 193 -20.68 -10.94 8.22
N SER A 194 -21.51 -11.70 8.94
CA SER A 194 -21.51 -11.75 10.40
C SER A 194 -20.86 -13.05 10.89
N ARG A 195 -20.12 -13.00 12.00
CA ARG A 195 -19.42 -14.14 12.57
C ARG A 195 -19.63 -14.19 14.09
N ASN A 196 -19.63 -15.42 14.60
CA ASN A 196 -19.79 -15.69 16.03
C ASN A 196 -18.44 -16.10 16.67
N GLN A 197 -17.38 -15.40 16.26
CA GLN A 197 -16.01 -15.57 16.72
C GLN A 197 -15.45 -14.19 17.04
N THR A 198 -14.61 -14.09 18.06
CA THR A 198 -13.85 -12.87 18.33
C THR A 198 -12.81 -12.69 17.22
N ALA A 199 -12.88 -11.60 16.50
CA ALA A 199 -11.90 -11.28 15.46
C ALA A 199 -11.22 -9.95 15.79
N THR A 200 -9.95 -9.85 15.43
CA THR A 200 -9.08 -8.74 15.82
C THR A 200 -8.49 -8.00 14.64
N GLU A 201 -8.39 -8.67 13.46
CA GLU A 201 -7.75 -8.09 12.30
C GLU A 201 -8.47 -8.52 11.01
N ILE A 202 -8.35 -7.70 9.98
CA ILE A 202 -8.92 -7.93 8.66
C ILE A 202 -7.89 -7.51 7.60
N ALA A 203 -7.78 -8.28 6.53
CA ALA A 203 -6.97 -7.93 5.38
C ALA A 203 -7.75 -8.11 4.08
N LEU A 204 -7.44 -7.29 3.07
CA LEU A 204 -8.10 -7.30 1.77
C LEU A 204 -7.09 -7.63 0.68
N SER A 205 -7.43 -8.56 -0.23
CA SER A 205 -6.51 -8.93 -1.31
C SER A 205 -6.28 -7.75 -2.26
N PRO A 206 -5.08 -7.60 -2.82
CA PRO A 206 -4.77 -6.55 -3.80
C PRO A 206 -5.72 -6.56 -5.00
N ASP A 207 -6.12 -7.76 -5.49
CA ASP A 207 -7.08 -7.93 -6.57
C ASP A 207 -8.54 -7.66 -6.16
N GLY A 208 -8.80 -7.49 -4.86
CA GLY A 208 -10.13 -7.20 -4.30
C GLY A 208 -11.15 -8.32 -4.45
N ARG A 209 -10.71 -9.57 -4.55
CA ARG A 209 -11.60 -10.74 -4.66
C ARG A 209 -11.74 -11.53 -3.38
N GLN A 210 -10.84 -11.31 -2.43
CA GLN A 210 -10.80 -12.03 -1.17
C GLN A 210 -10.69 -11.08 0.02
N VAL A 211 -11.23 -11.49 1.15
CA VAL A 211 -11.04 -10.85 2.45
C VAL A 211 -10.59 -11.92 3.44
N ALA A 212 -9.52 -11.65 4.18
CA ALA A 212 -9.03 -12.49 5.24
C ALA A 212 -9.43 -11.93 6.60
N LEU A 213 -9.75 -12.81 7.53
CA LEU A 213 -10.15 -12.51 8.90
C LEU A 213 -9.25 -13.24 9.87
N LEU A 214 -8.68 -12.53 10.81
CA LEU A 214 -7.94 -13.11 11.93
C LEU A 214 -8.85 -13.17 13.14
N SER A 215 -9.09 -14.38 13.64
CA SER A 215 -9.94 -14.64 14.79
C SER A 215 -9.20 -15.38 15.90
N ILE A 216 -9.68 -15.21 17.13
CA ILE A 216 -9.09 -15.80 18.33
C ILE A 216 -10.17 -16.58 19.06
N LYS A 217 -9.84 -17.76 19.55
CA LYS A 217 -10.73 -18.59 20.33
C LYS A 217 -9.95 -19.32 21.43
N ALA A 218 -10.49 -19.36 22.63
CA ALA A 218 -10.04 -20.28 23.66
C ALA A 218 -10.82 -21.60 23.53
N LEU A 219 -10.12 -22.71 23.30
CA LEU A 219 -10.70 -24.04 23.19
C LEU A 219 -10.01 -24.97 24.21
N ASN A 220 -10.77 -25.51 25.15
CA ASN A 220 -10.25 -26.39 26.22
C ASN A 220 -9.07 -25.81 27.02
N GLY A 221 -9.06 -24.49 27.25
CA GLY A 221 -7.99 -23.79 27.92
C GLY A 221 -6.79 -23.39 27.05
N THR A 222 -6.79 -23.79 25.76
CA THR A 222 -5.75 -23.44 24.80
C THR A 222 -6.21 -22.30 23.94
N LEU A 223 -5.39 -21.26 23.82
CA LEU A 223 -5.59 -20.17 22.88
C LEU A 223 -5.36 -20.69 21.46
N THR A 224 -6.25 -20.38 20.54
CA THR A 224 -6.10 -20.73 19.14
C THR A 224 -6.41 -19.50 18.30
N SER A 225 -5.46 -19.10 17.44
CA SER A 225 -5.68 -18.12 16.40
C SER A 225 -6.09 -18.83 15.11
N ALA A 226 -7.03 -18.24 14.35
CA ALA A 226 -7.45 -18.77 13.07
C ALA A 226 -7.41 -17.67 12.00
N MET A 227 -6.86 -18.02 10.84
CA MET A 227 -6.84 -17.23 9.62
C MET A 227 -7.88 -17.81 8.68
N ASP A 228 -8.98 -17.11 8.45
CA ASP A 228 -10.06 -17.52 7.56
C ASP A 228 -10.10 -16.59 6.33
N VAL A 229 -10.09 -17.14 5.12
CA VAL A 229 -10.18 -16.36 3.87
C VAL A 229 -11.55 -16.61 3.23
N PHE A 230 -12.20 -15.53 2.81
CA PHE A 230 -13.53 -15.55 2.18
C PHE A 230 -13.48 -14.94 0.79
N SER A 231 -14.29 -15.50 -0.13
CA SER A 231 -14.53 -14.91 -1.44
C SER A 231 -15.46 -13.69 -1.32
N LEU A 232 -15.13 -12.64 -2.05
CA LEU A 232 -16.02 -11.48 -2.25
C LEU A 232 -16.86 -11.61 -3.52
N THR A 233 -16.62 -12.66 -4.33
CA THR A 233 -17.30 -12.88 -5.62
C THR A 233 -18.36 -13.94 -5.56
N THR A 234 -18.37 -14.76 -4.53
CA THR A 234 -19.38 -15.82 -4.32
C THR A 234 -20.23 -15.52 -3.08
N SER A 235 -21.44 -16.06 -3.07
CA SER A 235 -22.34 -15.97 -1.90
C SER A 235 -22.10 -17.08 -0.87
N ASP A 236 -20.99 -17.85 -1.01
CA ASP A 236 -20.69 -18.97 -0.13
C ASP A 236 -20.53 -18.52 1.32
N THR A 237 -21.11 -19.28 2.23
CA THR A 237 -21.03 -19.01 3.66
C THR A 237 -19.80 -19.61 4.32
N GLU A 238 -19.09 -20.50 3.66
CA GLU A 238 -17.87 -21.15 4.11
C GLU A 238 -16.63 -20.29 3.76
N ALA A 239 -15.55 -20.48 4.52
CA ALA A 239 -14.25 -19.94 4.16
C ALA A 239 -13.70 -20.71 2.95
N LEU A 240 -13.04 -20.01 2.02
CA LEU A 240 -12.30 -20.64 0.92
C LEU A 240 -11.20 -21.55 1.46
N CYS A 241 -10.49 -21.05 2.45
CA CYS A 241 -9.48 -21.78 3.18
C CYS A 241 -9.37 -21.23 4.61
N SER A 242 -8.78 -22.04 5.49
CA SER A 242 -8.60 -21.71 6.90
C SER A 242 -7.33 -22.39 7.42
N HIS A 243 -6.57 -21.66 8.23
CA HIS A 243 -5.44 -22.20 8.98
C HIS A 243 -5.59 -21.84 10.46
N LYS A 244 -5.13 -22.73 11.34
CA LYS A 244 -5.24 -22.55 12.80
C LYS A 244 -3.90 -22.80 13.47
N GLU A 245 -3.50 -21.87 14.30
CA GLU A 245 -2.35 -21.94 15.18
C GLU A 245 -2.79 -22.12 16.64
N ALA A 246 -2.38 -23.22 17.25
CA ALA A 246 -2.62 -23.49 18.65
C ALA A 246 -1.52 -22.85 19.52
N ASP A 247 -1.86 -22.48 20.76
CA ASP A 247 -0.96 -21.82 21.71
C ASP A 247 -0.22 -20.59 21.19
N THR A 248 -0.81 -19.94 20.17
CA THR A 248 -0.18 -18.79 19.51
C THR A 248 -1.18 -17.66 19.37
N LEU A 249 -0.81 -16.46 19.81
CA LEU A 249 -1.56 -15.25 19.56
C LEU A 249 -1.03 -14.58 18.29
N LEU A 250 -1.74 -14.78 17.17
CA LEU A 250 -1.53 -13.96 15.99
C LEU A 250 -2.28 -12.63 16.19
N TYR A 251 -1.60 -11.50 15.99
CA TYR A 251 -2.16 -10.18 16.31
C TYR A 251 -2.19 -9.20 15.14
N ARG A 252 -1.54 -9.54 14.02
CA ARG A 252 -1.57 -8.79 12.77
C ARG A 252 -1.67 -9.73 11.59
N MET A 253 -2.32 -9.24 10.51
CA MET A 253 -2.48 -10.01 9.29
C MET A 253 -2.53 -9.08 8.09
N GLU A 254 -1.79 -9.42 7.03
CA GLU A 254 -1.74 -8.68 5.76
C GLU A 254 -1.69 -9.62 4.57
N TYR A 255 -2.05 -9.12 3.39
CA TYR A 255 -1.79 -9.82 2.13
C TYR A 255 -0.37 -9.53 1.67
N LEU A 256 0.39 -10.60 1.43
CA LEU A 256 1.72 -10.53 0.83
C LEU A 256 1.61 -10.37 -0.71
N SER A 257 0.60 -11.01 -1.31
CA SER A 257 0.25 -10.95 -2.73
C SER A 257 -1.19 -11.43 -2.92
N ASP A 258 -1.70 -11.45 -4.14
CA ASP A 258 -3.08 -11.88 -4.43
C ASP A 258 -3.44 -13.28 -3.93
N GLY A 259 -2.47 -14.16 -3.81
CA GLY A 259 -2.67 -15.54 -3.38
C GLY A 259 -2.07 -15.88 -2.02
N TRP A 260 -1.51 -14.93 -1.27
CA TRP A 260 -0.81 -15.19 -0.03
C TRP A 260 -1.17 -14.22 1.07
N VAL A 261 -1.53 -14.78 2.23
CA VAL A 261 -1.80 -14.04 3.47
C VAL A 261 -0.72 -14.39 4.48
N VAL A 262 -0.23 -13.39 5.21
CA VAL A 262 0.70 -13.58 6.32
C VAL A 262 0.11 -13.03 7.60
N ALA A 263 0.30 -13.75 8.69
CA ALA A 263 -0.03 -13.29 10.04
C ALA A 263 1.17 -13.43 10.98
N PHE A 264 1.24 -12.55 11.96
CA PHE A 264 2.40 -12.39 12.85
C PHE A 264 2.03 -12.61 14.30
N SER A 265 2.95 -13.25 15.01
CA SER A 265 2.96 -13.31 16.48
C SER A 265 4.28 -12.74 17.02
N GLU A 266 4.46 -12.79 18.33
CA GLU A 266 5.71 -12.37 18.97
C GLU A 266 6.90 -13.27 18.57
N ASP A 267 6.66 -14.52 18.18
CA ASP A 267 7.71 -15.53 17.97
C ASP A 267 7.74 -16.11 16.56
N ARG A 268 6.78 -15.78 15.69
CA ARG A 268 6.69 -16.36 14.34
C ARG A 268 5.90 -15.54 13.34
N ALA A 269 6.07 -15.89 12.08
CA ALA A 269 5.20 -15.49 10.97
C ALA A 269 4.58 -16.73 10.31
N VAL A 270 3.29 -16.67 10.04
CA VAL A 270 2.51 -17.74 9.40
C VAL A 270 2.05 -17.26 8.05
N MET A 271 2.53 -17.87 6.97
CA MET A 271 2.15 -17.59 5.59
C MET A 271 1.18 -18.66 5.11
N MET A 272 0.05 -18.28 4.52
CA MET A 272 -0.95 -19.19 3.99
C MET A 272 -1.21 -18.93 2.51
N ASP A 273 -1.07 -19.96 1.69
CA ASP A 273 -1.53 -19.95 0.30
C ASP A 273 -3.06 -20.03 0.28
N THR A 274 -3.71 -18.99 -0.25
CA THR A 274 -5.17 -18.89 -0.26
C THR A 274 -5.85 -19.78 -1.30
N ALA A 275 -5.09 -20.38 -2.22
CA ALA A 275 -5.63 -21.30 -3.22
C ALA A 275 -5.90 -22.71 -2.65
N ASN A 276 -5.11 -23.15 -1.69
CA ASN A 276 -5.18 -24.52 -1.15
C ASN A 276 -5.22 -24.57 0.38
N GLY A 277 -5.05 -23.44 1.07
CA GLY A 277 -5.02 -23.34 2.53
C GLY A 277 -3.77 -23.92 3.18
N LEU A 278 -2.73 -24.23 2.39
CA LEU A 278 -1.46 -24.70 2.95
C LEU A 278 -0.72 -23.54 3.60
N ALA A 279 -0.24 -23.77 4.81
CA ALA A 279 0.51 -22.78 5.55
C ALA A 279 1.96 -23.21 5.75
N SER A 280 2.85 -22.22 5.65
CA SER A 280 4.25 -22.29 6.04
C SER A 280 4.47 -21.41 7.27
N VAL A 281 5.28 -21.89 8.21
CA VAL A 281 5.57 -21.14 9.46
C VAL A 281 7.05 -20.85 9.52
N TYR A 282 7.38 -19.57 9.66
CA TYR A 282 8.73 -19.12 9.95
C TYR A 282 8.88 -18.84 11.43
N VAL A 283 9.75 -19.59 12.11
CA VAL A 283 10.08 -19.43 13.54
C VAL A 283 11.56 -19.09 13.66
N PRO A 284 11.91 -17.84 14.01
CA PRO A 284 13.29 -17.51 14.29
C PRO A 284 13.77 -18.18 15.58
N SER A 285 14.98 -18.77 15.54
CA SER A 285 15.53 -19.49 16.70
C SER A 285 15.93 -18.51 17.81
N ASP A 286 15.38 -18.70 19.01
CA ASP A 286 15.69 -17.93 20.22
C ASP A 286 15.54 -16.40 20.10
N MET A 287 14.68 -15.95 19.17
CA MET A 287 14.42 -14.54 18.92
C MET A 287 12.93 -14.22 18.99
N ARG A 288 12.63 -12.97 19.33
CA ARG A 288 11.27 -12.41 19.25
C ARG A 288 11.15 -11.41 18.11
N VAL A 289 9.96 -11.32 17.55
CA VAL A 289 9.58 -10.34 16.52
C VAL A 289 9.29 -9.00 17.21
N LEU A 290 10.06 -7.96 16.87
CA LEU A 290 9.85 -6.59 17.35
C LEU A 290 9.01 -5.76 16.37
N GLY A 291 9.09 -6.06 15.08
CA GLY A 291 8.37 -5.37 14.03
C GLY A 291 8.43 -6.16 12.72
N TYR A 292 7.59 -5.79 11.81
CA TYR A 292 7.50 -6.42 10.49
C TYR A 292 7.07 -5.38 9.45
N ALA A 293 7.37 -5.65 8.19
CA ALA A 293 6.83 -4.94 7.05
C ALA A 293 6.62 -5.91 5.89
N VAL A 294 5.47 -5.80 5.21
CA VAL A 294 5.05 -6.72 4.16
C VAL A 294 5.22 -6.07 2.81
N GLY A 295 5.97 -6.72 1.91
CA GLY A 295 6.09 -6.34 0.50
C GLY A 295 5.19 -7.22 -0.38
N SER A 296 5.45 -7.23 -1.71
CA SER A 296 4.65 -8.01 -2.66
C SER A 296 5.01 -9.50 -2.68
N ASP A 297 6.28 -9.86 -2.47
CA ASP A 297 6.78 -11.24 -2.53
C ASP A 297 7.63 -11.64 -1.33
N THR A 298 8.03 -10.67 -0.52
CA THR A 298 8.84 -10.85 0.68
C THR A 298 8.29 -10.01 1.82
N MET A 299 8.63 -10.38 3.03
CA MET A 299 8.41 -9.60 4.23
C MET A 299 9.74 -9.41 4.96
N ALA A 300 9.86 -8.33 5.71
CA ALA A 300 10.96 -8.10 6.62
C ALA A 300 10.49 -8.26 8.06
N LEU A 301 11.24 -8.98 8.86
CA LEU A 301 11.02 -9.16 10.29
C LEU A 301 12.19 -8.56 11.06
N VAL A 302 11.93 -7.66 11.99
CA VAL A 302 12.94 -7.18 12.94
C VAL A 302 12.93 -8.10 14.14
N LEU A 303 14.03 -8.75 14.38
CA LEU A 303 14.21 -9.79 15.38
C LEU A 303 15.25 -9.40 16.42
N ARG A 304 15.03 -9.86 17.63
CA ARG A 304 15.99 -9.68 18.74
C ARG A 304 15.98 -10.89 19.63
N SER A 305 17.17 -11.33 20.06
CA SER A 305 17.33 -12.42 21.01
C SER A 305 16.68 -12.09 22.35
N TYR A 306 16.10 -13.08 22.99
CA TYR A 306 15.54 -12.94 24.34
C TYR A 306 16.64 -12.48 25.32
N GLY A 307 16.34 -11.44 26.09
CA GLY A 307 17.30 -10.87 27.07
C GLY A 307 18.26 -9.82 26.50
N SER A 308 18.36 -9.62 25.16
CA SER A 308 19.09 -8.50 24.56
C SER A 308 18.26 -7.20 24.62
N THR A 309 18.93 -6.05 24.73
CA THR A 309 18.29 -4.72 24.77
C THR A 309 18.70 -3.81 23.64
N GLY A 310 19.73 -4.15 22.86
CA GLY A 310 20.30 -3.29 21.82
C GLY A 310 20.19 -3.91 20.42
N ASP A 311 21.12 -4.79 20.13
CA ASP A 311 21.33 -5.33 18.79
C ASP A 311 20.28 -6.36 18.38
N GLY A 312 20.10 -6.54 17.09
CA GLY A 312 19.17 -7.49 16.51
C GLY A 312 19.48 -7.81 15.06
N GLU A 313 18.55 -8.45 14.41
CA GLU A 313 18.66 -8.85 13.00
C GLU A 313 17.38 -8.51 12.25
N VAL A 314 17.50 -8.12 10.99
CA VAL A 314 16.39 -8.05 10.04
C VAL A 314 16.47 -9.27 9.15
N HIS A 315 15.45 -10.12 9.21
CA HIS A 315 15.32 -11.26 8.31
C HIS A 315 14.35 -10.92 7.18
N ILE A 316 14.81 -11.03 5.94
CA ILE A 316 13.95 -10.97 4.77
C ILE A 316 13.50 -12.40 4.48
N VAL A 317 12.20 -12.62 4.50
CA VAL A 317 11.58 -13.94 4.37
C VAL A 317 10.63 -13.92 3.17
N ASN A 318 10.68 -14.95 2.33
CA ASN A 318 9.77 -15.08 1.20
C ASN A 318 8.42 -15.71 1.61
N LYS A 319 7.49 -15.78 0.69
CA LYS A 319 6.13 -16.32 0.93
C LYS A 319 6.10 -17.80 1.33
N GLU A 320 7.13 -18.58 0.97
CA GLU A 320 7.29 -19.97 1.37
C GLU A 320 7.87 -20.11 2.80
N GLY A 321 8.20 -19.03 3.49
CA GLY A 321 8.78 -19.04 4.83
C GLY A 321 10.29 -19.28 4.85
N VAL A 322 10.96 -19.06 3.72
CA VAL A 322 12.42 -19.23 3.61
C VAL A 322 13.10 -17.86 3.74
N PRO A 323 14.05 -17.71 4.68
CA PRO A 323 14.82 -16.47 4.78
C PRO A 323 15.75 -16.34 3.57
N THR A 324 15.67 -15.20 2.89
CA THR A 324 16.50 -14.86 1.72
C THR A 324 17.69 -13.99 2.10
N ALA A 325 17.60 -13.23 3.18
CA ALA A 325 18.69 -12.43 3.71
C ALA A 325 18.55 -12.26 5.23
N THR A 326 19.69 -12.13 5.91
CA THR A 326 19.80 -11.81 7.33
C THR A 326 20.76 -10.64 7.49
N ILE A 327 20.29 -9.54 8.06
CA ILE A 327 21.02 -8.28 8.17
C ILE A 327 21.11 -7.90 9.65
N PRO A 328 22.30 -7.92 10.25
CA PRO A 328 22.46 -7.47 11.62
C PRO A 328 22.27 -5.95 11.72
N PHE A 329 21.70 -5.49 12.83
CA PHE A 329 21.60 -4.09 13.18
C PHE A 329 22.01 -3.85 14.64
N GLU A 330 22.49 -2.65 14.90
CA GLU A 330 22.88 -2.18 16.23
C GLU A 330 21.92 -1.10 16.71
N GLY A 331 21.76 -0.97 18.02
CA GLY A 331 20.96 0.05 18.65
C GLY A 331 19.49 -0.33 18.87
N VAL A 332 18.69 0.63 19.28
CA VAL A 332 17.29 0.40 19.64
C VAL A 332 16.39 0.53 18.41
N TYR A 333 15.69 -0.53 18.07
CA TYR A 333 14.67 -0.53 17.03
C TYR A 333 13.57 0.52 17.32
N ARG A 334 13.21 1.30 16.33
CA ARG A 334 12.14 2.31 16.38
C ARG A 334 11.01 2.01 15.41
N ASP A 335 11.34 1.76 14.14
CA ASP A 335 10.34 1.57 13.08
C ASP A 335 10.88 0.70 11.95
N LEU A 336 9.97 0.05 11.24
CA LEU A 336 10.23 -0.65 9.99
C LEU A 336 9.09 -0.34 9.02
N SER A 337 9.42 0.25 7.89
CA SER A 337 8.47 0.54 6.82
C SER A 337 8.86 -0.15 5.52
N GLN A 338 7.90 -0.28 4.62
CA GLN A 338 8.10 -0.87 3.29
C GLN A 338 7.52 0.05 2.22
N GLN A 339 8.22 0.15 1.08
CA GLN A 339 7.73 0.84 -0.10
C GLN A 339 8.38 0.27 -1.36
N LYS A 340 7.56 -0.12 -2.34
CA LYS A 340 8.02 -0.60 -3.66
C LYS A 340 9.10 -1.69 -3.59
N GLY A 341 8.98 -2.63 -2.65
CA GLY A 341 9.93 -3.73 -2.47
C GLY A 341 11.20 -3.37 -1.71
N LEU A 342 11.32 -2.15 -1.19
CA LEU A 342 12.39 -1.69 -0.33
C LEU A 342 11.91 -1.56 1.11
N TYR A 343 12.76 -1.88 2.06
CA TYR A 343 12.49 -1.74 3.49
C TYR A 343 13.34 -0.64 4.08
N VAL A 344 12.81 0.09 5.05
CA VAL A 344 13.54 1.10 5.83
C VAL A 344 13.46 0.74 7.28
N LEU A 345 14.60 0.34 7.85
CA LEU A 345 14.78 0.17 9.28
C LEU A 345 15.18 1.50 9.89
N LEU A 346 14.51 1.90 10.96
CA LEU A 346 14.89 3.03 11.80
C LEU A 346 15.33 2.52 13.15
N THR A 347 16.53 2.93 13.57
CA THR A 347 17.02 2.78 14.94
C THR A 347 17.11 4.13 15.64
N ASP A 348 17.55 4.16 16.85
CA ASP A 348 17.79 5.39 17.62
C ASP A 348 18.98 6.24 17.10
N THR A 349 19.81 5.71 16.20
CA THR A 349 21.03 6.38 15.72
C THR A 349 21.16 6.46 14.20
N TYR A 350 20.45 5.63 13.45
CA TYR A 350 20.50 5.64 11.99
C TYR A 350 19.21 5.12 11.36
N ALA A 351 19.02 5.48 10.09
CA ALA A 351 18.07 4.85 9.19
C ALA A 351 18.82 4.04 8.13
N GLN A 352 18.26 2.89 7.75
CA GLN A 352 18.88 1.96 6.82
C GLN A 352 17.87 1.46 5.79
N ARG A 353 18.17 1.70 4.50
CA ARG A 353 17.43 1.09 3.39
C ARG A 353 17.95 -0.33 3.16
N ILE A 354 17.05 -1.28 2.99
CA ILE A 354 17.34 -2.70 2.77
C ILE A 354 16.57 -3.16 1.55
N THR A 355 17.23 -3.84 0.60
CA THR A 355 16.56 -4.51 -0.52
C THR A 355 16.13 -5.92 -0.16
N ALA A 356 15.25 -6.52 -0.96
CA ALA A 356 14.84 -7.92 -0.79
C ALA A 356 16.00 -8.92 -0.85
N ASN A 357 17.11 -8.56 -1.48
CA ASN A 357 18.34 -9.37 -1.57
C ASN A 357 19.34 -9.10 -0.43
N GLY A 358 19.00 -8.20 0.51
CA GLY A 358 19.87 -7.86 1.64
C GLY A 358 20.93 -6.79 1.37
N GLU A 359 20.92 -6.15 0.19
CA GLU A 359 21.75 -4.97 -0.03
C GLU A 359 21.28 -3.82 0.86
N GLN A 360 22.22 -3.07 1.43
CA GLN A 360 21.89 -2.07 2.44
C GLN A 360 22.66 -0.77 2.24
N VAL A 361 21.98 0.34 2.53
CA VAL A 361 22.59 1.68 2.60
C VAL A 361 22.10 2.34 3.89
N ARG A 362 23.03 2.92 4.66
CA ARG A 362 22.79 3.49 5.99
C ARG A 362 23.11 4.98 6.03
N VAL A 363 22.29 5.72 6.74
CA VAL A 363 22.53 7.14 7.05
C VAL A 363 22.32 7.39 8.54
N SER A 364 23.22 8.16 9.16
CA SER A 364 23.06 8.56 10.57
C SER A 364 21.90 9.53 10.72
N VAL A 365 21.13 9.35 11.78
CA VAL A 365 19.99 10.20 12.15
C VAL A 365 20.38 10.96 13.41
N GLU A 366 20.30 12.30 13.35
CA GLU A 366 20.69 13.16 14.46
C GLU A 366 19.59 13.31 15.53
N GLU A 367 18.32 13.08 15.14
CA GLU A 367 17.17 13.22 16.03
C GLU A 367 16.62 11.87 16.50
N ASP A 368 15.93 11.86 17.63
CA ASP A 368 15.25 10.68 18.17
C ASP A 368 13.99 10.37 17.32
N GLY A 369 14.22 9.71 16.19
CA GLY A 369 13.19 9.35 15.23
C GLY A 369 12.20 8.33 15.78
N ARG A 370 10.93 8.45 15.37
CA ARG A 370 9.84 7.53 15.74
C ARG A 370 9.33 6.70 14.58
N GLN A 371 9.29 7.28 13.38
CA GLN A 371 8.86 6.63 12.14
C GLN A 371 9.72 7.09 10.99
N ALA A 372 9.90 6.23 9.99
CA ALA A 372 10.67 6.54 8.80
C ALA A 372 9.99 6.01 7.54
N VAL A 373 10.07 6.77 6.46
CA VAL A 373 9.60 6.37 5.12
C VAL A 373 10.64 6.70 4.07
N LEU A 374 10.67 5.92 2.99
CA LEU A 374 11.56 6.17 1.86
C LEU A 374 10.98 7.28 0.96
N ASP A 375 11.82 8.20 0.50
CA ASP A 375 11.47 9.26 -0.44
C ASP A 375 12.53 9.36 -1.54
N GLY A 376 12.40 8.54 -2.57
CA GLY A 376 13.42 8.39 -3.60
C GLY A 376 14.72 7.89 -3.01
N ASP A 377 15.80 8.69 -3.13
CA ASP A 377 17.10 8.40 -2.55
C ASP A 377 17.29 8.98 -1.14
N ASN A 378 16.20 9.48 -0.51
CA ASN A 378 16.23 9.99 0.85
C ASN A 378 15.40 9.12 1.79
N VAL A 379 15.70 9.16 3.07
CA VAL A 379 14.81 8.71 4.15
C VAL A 379 14.23 9.92 4.84
N VAL A 380 12.91 9.97 4.92
CA VAL A 380 12.19 10.99 5.69
C VAL A 380 11.85 10.41 7.05
N VAL A 381 12.32 11.07 8.09
CA VAL A 381 12.20 10.62 9.49
C VAL A 381 11.30 11.59 10.26
N LEU A 382 10.31 11.04 10.92
CA LEU A 382 9.47 11.76 11.87
C LEU A 382 10.11 11.68 13.26
N GLY A 383 10.64 12.80 13.75
CA GLY A 383 11.05 12.98 15.12
C GLY A 383 9.89 13.34 16.05
N LEU A 384 10.18 13.97 17.17
CA LEU A 384 9.15 14.34 18.15
C LEU A 384 8.19 15.39 17.57
N ASN A 385 8.72 16.48 17.01
CA ASN A 385 7.95 17.59 16.48
C ASN A 385 8.39 18.04 15.09
N ARG A 386 9.27 17.29 14.42
CA ARG A 386 9.85 17.66 13.15
C ARG A 386 9.90 16.47 12.21
N LEU A 387 9.84 16.79 10.94
CA LEU A 387 10.10 15.86 9.86
C LEU A 387 11.44 16.27 9.20
N LEU A 388 12.36 15.34 9.14
CA LEU A 388 13.69 15.55 8.57
C LEU A 388 13.89 14.64 7.36
N SER A 389 14.77 15.05 6.44
CA SER A 389 15.13 14.26 5.27
C SER A 389 16.63 14.03 5.25
N TYR A 390 17.05 12.78 5.09
CA TYR A 390 18.43 12.33 5.09
C TYR A 390 18.75 11.63 3.76
N PRO A 391 19.78 12.08 3.02
CA PRO A 391 20.17 11.44 1.77
C PRO A 391 20.84 10.07 2.03
N LEU A 392 20.39 9.06 1.31
CA LEU A 392 21.02 7.73 1.26
C LEU A 392 22.10 7.75 0.15
N THR A 393 23.31 8.16 0.46
CA THR A 393 24.44 8.25 -0.49
C THR A 393 25.39 7.09 -0.32
#